data_de18ae464280f564e6825d309ad98d3b
#
_entry.id   de18ae464280f564e6825d309ad98d3b
#
_cell.length_a   1.000
_cell.length_b   1.000
_cell.length_c   1.000
_cell.angle_alpha   90.00
_cell.angle_beta   90.00
_cell.angle_gamma   90.00
#
_symmetry.space_group_name_H-M   'P 1'
#
loop_
_entity.id
_entity.type
_entity.pdbx_description
1 polymer ?
#
loop_
_entity_poly.entity_id
_entity_poly.type
_entity_poly.pdbx_seq_one_letter_code
_entity_poly.pdbx_strand_id
1 'polypeptide(L)'
;MTKAWLERPEGGSAWALRLFTAVALGLGRTVSRLILLPITAYFLLRRAPERRASRAYLARVLGRTPSWLEVARHFHTFAGVTLDRIYFLTQTLRQFDTRMVGIEQLHRAMDLGRGVLLIGAHVGSFDALRAASTLRPDVTVRVVLDAEHSPVLSAILRQHNPQIAAGIINPRKDGTEVVLEIGAALQQGALVTMLADRGRPGNAMVSVDFLGDPAEFPTAPWQIAAALHVPIVLCAGLYRGGRRYDLHFEQVTERLHIDRRQRQQQLQEIVQAFADRLAELVRLAPYNWFNFYDFWNERAPGELGADAGHDAVARN
;
A
#
# COMPACT_ATOMS: atom_id res chain seq x y z
N MET A 1 -2.95 -21.59 6.22
CA MET A 1 -1.59 -21.18 5.81
C MET A 1 -1.45 -19.70 6.11
N THR A 2 -0.43 -19.32 6.86
CA THR A 2 -0.12 -17.92 7.17
C THR A 2 0.36 -17.23 5.90
N LYS A 3 -0.18 -16.05 5.59
CA LYS A 3 0.26 -15.29 4.39
C LYS A 3 1.74 -14.95 4.54
N ALA A 4 2.56 -15.32 3.57
CA ALA A 4 4.02 -15.25 3.59
C ALA A 4 4.58 -13.84 3.92
N TRP A 5 3.81 -12.77 3.71
CA TRP A 5 4.22 -11.41 4.03
C TRP A 5 4.10 -11.06 5.52
N LEU A 6 3.23 -11.76 6.30
CA LEU A 6 3.04 -11.54 7.74
C LEU A 6 4.13 -12.21 8.59
N GLU A 7 4.69 -13.32 8.12
CA GLU A 7 5.74 -14.06 8.83
C GLU A 7 7.13 -13.48 8.61
N ARG A 8 7.27 -12.51 7.72
CA ARG A 8 8.57 -11.90 7.43
C ARG A 8 8.86 -10.79 8.42
N PRO A 9 9.84 -10.97 9.33
CA PRO A 9 10.30 -9.87 10.18
C PRO A 9 10.82 -8.74 9.28
N GLU A 10 10.53 -7.50 9.64
CA GLU A 10 11.17 -6.35 9.01
C GLU A 10 12.67 -6.62 8.92
N GLY A 11 13.24 -6.52 7.72
CA GLY A 11 14.59 -6.97 7.39
C GLY A 11 15.72 -6.11 7.97
N GLY A 12 15.68 -5.87 9.30
CA GLY A 12 16.71 -5.15 10.02
C GLY A 12 16.45 -5.19 11.53
N SER A 13 17.51 -5.30 12.33
CA SER A 13 17.37 -5.13 13.78
C SER A 13 16.95 -3.69 14.10
N ALA A 14 16.16 -3.47 15.15
CA ALA A 14 15.76 -2.14 15.59
C ALA A 14 16.97 -1.19 15.81
N TRP A 15 18.12 -1.75 16.20
CA TRP A 15 19.38 -1.04 16.31
C TRP A 15 19.89 -0.56 14.94
N ALA A 16 19.94 -1.46 13.94
CA ALA A 16 20.42 -1.11 12.60
C ALA A 16 19.58 0.01 11.96
N LEU A 17 18.27 -0.02 12.19
CA LEU A 17 17.37 1.01 11.67
C LEU A 17 17.52 2.36 12.41
N ARG A 18 17.73 2.34 13.73
CA ARG A 18 18.06 3.56 14.50
C ARG A 18 19.39 4.17 14.04
N LEU A 19 20.43 3.33 13.85
CA LEU A 19 21.71 3.77 13.32
C LEU A 19 21.54 4.36 11.93
N PHE A 20 20.81 3.68 11.04
CA PHE A 20 20.55 4.17 9.69
C PHE A 20 19.78 5.49 9.70
N THR A 21 18.81 5.65 10.59
CA THR A 21 18.07 6.91 10.76
C THR A 21 19.01 8.03 11.24
N ALA A 22 19.86 7.77 12.22
CA ALA A 22 20.84 8.74 12.71
C ALA A 22 21.84 9.14 11.61
N VAL A 23 22.34 8.19 10.85
CA VAL A 23 23.21 8.40 9.68
C VAL A 23 22.47 9.22 8.60
N ALA A 24 21.23 8.86 8.31
CA ALA A 24 20.43 9.57 7.32
C ALA A 24 20.24 11.06 7.71
N LEU A 25 19.88 11.33 8.94
CA LEU A 25 19.67 12.70 9.44
C LEU A 25 20.98 13.47 9.58
N GLY A 26 22.09 12.83 9.97
CA GLY A 26 23.39 13.48 10.16
C GLY A 26 24.16 13.75 8.87
N LEU A 27 24.21 12.79 7.95
CA LEU A 27 24.96 12.89 6.69
C LEU A 27 24.11 13.40 5.51
N GLY A 28 22.83 13.50 5.70
CA GLY A 28 21.88 13.95 4.70
C GLY A 28 21.54 12.91 3.63
N ARG A 29 20.53 13.20 2.83
CA ARG A 29 19.89 12.29 1.87
C ARG A 29 20.86 11.79 0.79
N THR A 30 21.73 12.64 0.26
CA THR A 30 22.61 12.28 -0.86
C THR A 30 23.60 11.21 -0.43
N VAL A 31 24.27 11.37 0.71
CA VAL A 31 25.22 10.38 1.25
C VAL A 31 24.49 9.10 1.61
N SER A 32 23.35 9.20 2.27
CA SER A 32 22.54 8.02 2.64
C SER A 32 22.09 7.22 1.41
N ARG A 33 21.79 7.86 0.29
CA ARG A 33 21.47 7.16 -0.97
C ARG A 33 22.66 6.41 -1.57
N LEU A 34 23.87 6.89 -1.41
CA LEU A 34 25.06 6.15 -1.82
C LEU A 34 25.26 4.88 -0.97
N ILE A 35 24.98 4.97 0.34
CA ILE A 35 25.01 3.83 1.26
C ILE A 35 23.95 2.77 0.89
N LEU A 36 22.85 3.17 0.27
CA LEU A 36 21.84 2.20 -0.21
C LEU A 36 22.35 1.29 -1.32
N LEU A 37 23.40 1.64 -2.06
CA LEU A 37 23.92 0.80 -3.15
C LEU A 37 24.43 -0.56 -2.64
N PRO A 38 25.37 -0.63 -1.68
CA PRO A 38 25.82 -1.91 -1.14
C PRO A 38 24.72 -2.64 -0.38
N ILE A 39 23.81 -1.93 0.31
CA ILE A 39 22.66 -2.54 0.99
C ILE A 39 21.73 -3.21 -0.05
N THR A 40 21.41 -2.51 -1.13
CA THR A 40 20.59 -3.06 -2.22
C THR A 40 21.25 -4.29 -2.83
N ALA A 41 22.56 -4.23 -3.11
CA ALA A 41 23.32 -5.36 -3.64
C ALA A 41 23.27 -6.57 -2.70
N TYR A 42 23.46 -6.35 -1.40
CA TYR A 42 23.35 -7.41 -0.38
C TYR A 42 21.96 -8.09 -0.41
N PHE A 43 20.88 -7.32 -0.34
CA PHE A 43 19.51 -7.87 -0.38
C PHE A 43 19.22 -8.56 -1.71
N LEU A 44 19.68 -7.97 -2.82
CA LEU A 44 19.52 -8.55 -4.14
C LEU A 44 20.22 -9.92 -4.27
N LEU A 45 21.39 -10.11 -3.65
CA LEU A 45 22.10 -11.38 -3.66
C LEU A 45 21.50 -12.41 -2.70
N ARG A 46 21.11 -11.98 -1.49
CA ARG A 46 20.69 -12.89 -0.41
C ARG A 46 19.21 -13.28 -0.45
N ARG A 47 18.35 -12.45 -1.03
CA ARG A 47 16.89 -12.62 -0.99
C ARG A 47 16.35 -13.21 -2.29
N ALA A 48 16.57 -14.51 -2.51
CA ALA A 48 16.13 -15.20 -3.72
C ALA A 48 14.61 -15.23 -3.93
N PRO A 49 13.76 -15.45 -2.89
CA PRO A 49 12.31 -15.40 -3.04
C PRO A 49 11.82 -14.02 -3.51
N GLU A 50 12.32 -12.95 -2.89
CA GLU A 50 11.95 -11.57 -3.22
C GLU A 50 12.39 -11.20 -4.65
N ARG A 51 13.56 -11.69 -5.09
CA ARG A 51 13.99 -11.51 -6.50
C ARG A 51 13.04 -12.21 -7.47
N ARG A 52 12.59 -13.43 -7.16
CA ARG A 52 11.62 -14.15 -8.01
C ARG A 52 10.31 -13.39 -8.09
N ALA A 53 9.78 -12.93 -6.97
CA ALA A 53 8.57 -12.13 -6.91
C ALA A 53 8.70 -10.82 -7.71
N SER A 54 9.79 -10.08 -7.51
CA SER A 54 10.09 -8.87 -8.28
C SER A 54 10.17 -9.15 -9.79
N ARG A 55 10.84 -10.25 -10.20
CA ARG A 55 10.95 -10.64 -11.61
C ARG A 55 9.58 -10.99 -12.19
N ALA A 56 8.77 -11.75 -11.47
CA ALA A 56 7.42 -12.13 -11.89
C ALA A 56 6.50 -10.91 -12.08
N TYR A 57 6.54 -9.96 -11.14
CA TYR A 57 5.83 -8.70 -11.26
C TYR A 57 6.32 -7.86 -12.44
N LEU A 58 7.64 -7.62 -12.54
CA LEU A 58 8.20 -6.81 -13.61
C LEU A 58 7.95 -7.41 -15.00
N ALA A 59 7.92 -8.74 -15.12
CA ALA A 59 7.58 -9.40 -16.38
C ALA A 59 6.17 -9.03 -16.84
N ARG A 60 5.20 -9.00 -15.92
CA ARG A 60 3.81 -8.64 -16.22
C ARG A 60 3.66 -7.17 -16.57
N VAL A 61 4.19 -6.27 -15.73
CA VAL A 61 4.02 -4.83 -15.93
C VAL A 61 4.76 -4.30 -17.16
N LEU A 62 5.90 -4.91 -17.53
CA LEU A 62 6.69 -4.54 -18.71
C LEU A 62 6.28 -5.30 -19.99
N GLY A 63 5.48 -6.36 -19.87
CA GLY A 63 5.10 -7.22 -20.99
C GLY A 63 6.26 -8.03 -21.60
N ARG A 64 7.38 -8.17 -20.87
CA ARG A 64 8.58 -8.90 -21.30
C ARG A 64 9.41 -9.37 -20.11
N THR A 65 10.34 -10.28 -20.34
CA THR A 65 11.29 -10.69 -19.31
C THR A 65 12.16 -9.51 -18.87
N PRO A 66 12.19 -9.17 -17.56
CA PRO A 66 13.00 -8.07 -17.06
C PRO A 66 14.48 -8.47 -17.01
N SER A 67 15.36 -7.51 -17.29
CA SER A 67 16.79 -7.64 -17.10
C SER A 67 17.14 -7.66 -15.60
N TRP A 68 18.37 -8.13 -15.27
CA TRP A 68 18.88 -8.07 -13.90
C TRP A 68 18.96 -6.64 -13.34
N LEU A 69 19.31 -5.68 -14.19
CA LEU A 69 19.38 -4.26 -13.80
C LEU A 69 17.99 -3.69 -13.46
N GLU A 70 16.94 -4.13 -14.13
CA GLU A 70 15.57 -3.71 -13.82
C GLU A 70 15.10 -4.27 -12.46
N VAL A 71 15.46 -5.53 -12.17
CA VAL A 71 15.21 -6.10 -10.84
C VAL A 71 15.99 -5.34 -9.76
N ALA A 72 17.28 -5.05 -10.01
CA ALA A 72 18.10 -4.25 -9.10
C ALA A 72 17.52 -2.83 -8.91
N ARG A 73 17.04 -2.20 -9.99
CA ARG A 73 16.37 -0.90 -9.93
C ARG A 73 15.11 -0.94 -9.09
N HIS A 74 14.31 -2.01 -9.16
CA HIS A 74 13.11 -2.16 -8.32
C HIS A 74 13.48 -2.22 -6.84
N PHE A 75 14.47 -3.04 -6.46
CA PHE A 75 14.98 -3.10 -5.09
C PHE A 75 15.55 -1.75 -4.62
N HIS A 76 16.34 -1.09 -5.47
CA HIS A 76 16.92 0.22 -5.14
C HIS A 76 15.84 1.31 -5.00
N THR A 77 14.79 1.27 -5.82
CA THR A 77 13.65 2.18 -5.71
C THR A 77 12.94 2.01 -4.37
N PHE A 78 12.68 0.76 -3.96
CA PHE A 78 12.10 0.46 -2.65
C PHE A 78 12.98 0.99 -1.51
N ALA A 79 14.29 0.69 -1.54
CA ALA A 79 15.23 1.16 -0.53
C ALA A 79 15.27 2.71 -0.48
N GLY A 80 15.25 3.36 -1.65
CA GLY A 80 15.23 4.82 -1.77
C GLY A 80 13.96 5.46 -1.22
N VAL A 81 12.78 4.89 -1.51
CA VAL A 81 11.49 5.36 -0.97
C VAL A 81 11.42 5.13 0.55
N THR A 82 11.96 4.00 1.03
CA THR A 82 12.05 3.71 2.47
C THR A 82 12.98 4.69 3.19
N LEU A 83 14.11 5.07 2.57
CA LEU A 83 14.96 6.14 3.09
C LEU A 83 14.21 7.48 3.12
N ASP A 84 13.53 7.82 2.04
CA ASP A 84 12.80 9.09 1.92
C ASP A 84 11.67 9.21 2.96
N ARG A 85 11.10 8.08 3.43
CA ARG A 85 10.17 8.04 4.57
C ARG A 85 10.71 8.76 5.80
N ILE A 86 12.01 8.57 6.14
CA ILE A 86 12.64 9.22 7.29
C ILE A 86 12.51 10.74 7.16
N TYR A 87 12.79 11.28 5.97
CA TYR A 87 12.71 12.72 5.71
C TYR A 87 11.28 13.24 5.67
N PHE A 88 10.33 12.47 5.14
CA PHE A 88 8.91 12.83 5.19
C PHE A 88 8.36 12.85 6.63
N LEU A 89 8.91 12.05 7.53
CA LEU A 89 8.49 12.01 8.92
C LEU A 89 9.15 13.07 9.80
N THR A 90 10.37 13.49 9.47
CA THR A 90 11.20 14.36 10.33
C THR A 90 11.37 15.78 9.80
N GLN A 91 11.17 15.98 8.51
CA GLN A 91 11.44 17.22 7.82
C GLN A 91 10.26 17.61 6.93
N THR A 92 10.19 18.90 6.58
CA THR A 92 9.12 19.39 5.71
C THR A 92 9.26 18.89 4.27
N LEU A 93 8.13 18.75 3.58
CA LEU A 93 8.04 18.46 2.13
C LEU A 93 8.92 19.33 1.23
N ARG A 94 9.37 20.49 1.70
CA ARG A 94 10.18 21.47 0.94
C ARG A 94 11.47 20.90 0.34
N GLN A 95 11.95 19.75 0.83
CA GLN A 95 13.12 19.08 0.24
C GLN A 95 12.81 18.29 -1.02
N PHE A 96 11.52 18.03 -1.28
CA PHE A 96 11.06 17.22 -2.39
C PHE A 96 10.30 18.08 -3.39
N ASP A 97 10.49 17.77 -4.64
CA ASP A 97 9.69 18.29 -5.74
C ASP A 97 8.43 17.42 -5.86
N THR A 98 7.31 17.93 -5.35
CA THR A 98 6.04 17.22 -5.31
C THR A 98 5.05 17.85 -6.29
N ARG A 99 4.55 17.04 -7.21
CA ARG A 99 3.49 17.42 -8.13
C ARG A 99 2.18 16.78 -7.69
N MET A 100 1.15 17.61 -7.49
CA MET A 100 -0.22 17.14 -7.22
C MET A 100 -0.94 16.88 -8.55
N VAL A 101 -1.49 15.69 -8.72
CA VAL A 101 -2.26 15.28 -9.90
C VAL A 101 -3.66 14.90 -9.45
N GLY A 102 -4.67 15.62 -9.95
CA GLY A 102 -6.08 15.38 -9.59
C GLY A 102 -6.48 15.87 -8.20
N ILE A 103 -5.72 16.81 -7.59
CA ILE A 103 -6.01 17.33 -6.24
C ILE A 103 -7.40 17.98 -6.14
N GLU A 104 -7.90 18.54 -7.24
CA GLU A 104 -9.25 19.10 -7.32
C GLU A 104 -10.35 18.07 -7.11
N GLN A 105 -10.07 16.79 -7.40
CA GLN A 105 -11.01 15.69 -7.14
C GLN A 105 -11.08 15.37 -5.64
N LEU A 106 -9.94 15.42 -4.94
CA LEU A 106 -9.93 15.30 -3.49
C LEU A 106 -10.67 16.47 -2.83
N HIS A 107 -10.43 17.71 -3.28
CA HIS A 107 -11.13 18.89 -2.75
C HIS A 107 -12.63 18.77 -2.94
N ARG A 108 -13.12 18.40 -4.13
CA ARG A 108 -14.55 18.15 -4.36
C ARG A 108 -15.14 17.10 -3.42
N ALA A 109 -14.40 16.01 -3.18
CA ALA A 109 -14.85 14.98 -2.24
C ALA A 109 -14.92 15.51 -0.80
N MET A 110 -13.97 16.37 -0.38
CA MET A 110 -13.97 17.02 0.93
C MET A 110 -15.12 18.02 1.10
N ASP A 111 -15.47 18.76 0.04
CA ASP A 111 -16.54 19.76 0.05
C ASP A 111 -17.92 19.14 0.32
N LEU A 112 -18.06 17.80 0.19
CA LEU A 112 -19.27 17.08 0.58
C LEU A 112 -19.48 17.05 2.11
N GLY A 113 -18.48 17.45 2.92
CA GLY A 113 -18.60 17.62 4.37
C GLY A 113 -18.76 16.33 5.18
N ARG A 114 -18.41 15.17 4.59
CA ARG A 114 -18.62 13.83 5.21
C ARG A 114 -17.31 13.10 5.55
N GLY A 115 -16.17 13.80 5.49
CA GLY A 115 -14.86 13.16 5.46
C GLY A 115 -14.66 12.35 4.17
N VAL A 116 -13.46 11.84 3.94
CA VAL A 116 -13.12 11.09 2.73
C VAL A 116 -12.34 9.84 3.07
N LEU A 117 -12.71 8.70 2.49
CA LEU A 117 -11.92 7.48 2.55
C LEU A 117 -10.90 7.50 1.41
N LEU A 118 -9.62 7.60 1.76
CA LEU A 118 -8.51 7.50 0.82
C LEU A 118 -8.07 6.06 0.70
N ILE A 119 -8.23 5.47 -0.48
CA ILE A 119 -7.80 4.10 -0.76
C ILE A 119 -6.53 4.14 -1.57
N GLY A 120 -5.50 3.45 -1.10
CA GLY A 120 -4.22 3.32 -1.77
C GLY A 120 -3.78 1.87 -1.92
N ALA A 121 -2.54 1.71 -2.38
CA ALA A 121 -1.83 0.44 -2.48
C ALA A 121 -0.37 0.64 -2.05
N HIS A 122 0.39 -0.47 -1.93
CA HIS A 122 1.84 -0.40 -1.65
C HIS A 122 2.63 0.12 -2.87
N VAL A 123 2.15 1.23 -3.47
CA VAL A 123 2.74 1.89 -4.63
C VAL A 123 3.40 3.20 -4.22
N GLY A 124 4.70 3.31 -4.46
CA GLY A 124 5.49 4.50 -4.16
C GLY A 124 5.51 4.85 -2.67
N SER A 125 5.30 6.10 -2.32
CA SER A 125 5.40 6.60 -0.96
C SER A 125 4.05 7.05 -0.41
N PHE A 126 3.51 6.27 0.49
CA PHE A 126 2.37 6.69 1.29
C PHE A 126 2.72 7.84 2.26
N ASP A 127 3.98 7.88 2.70
CA ASP A 127 4.47 8.94 3.58
C ASP A 127 4.57 10.29 2.88
N ALA A 128 4.80 10.31 1.55
CA ALA A 128 4.74 11.53 0.76
C ALA A 128 3.32 12.13 0.71
N LEU A 129 2.29 11.28 0.55
CA LEU A 129 0.88 11.71 0.60
C LEU A 129 0.54 12.29 1.98
N ARG A 130 0.95 11.60 3.03
CA ARG A 130 0.73 12.04 4.41
C ARG A 130 1.49 13.33 4.73
N ALA A 131 2.74 13.47 4.29
CA ALA A 131 3.49 14.69 4.49
C ALA A 131 2.85 15.88 3.75
N ALA A 132 2.20 15.63 2.59
CA ALA A 132 1.44 16.66 1.87
C ALA A 132 0.26 17.18 2.70
N SER A 133 -0.36 16.35 3.53
CA SER A 133 -1.45 16.79 4.40
C SER A 133 -1.01 17.79 5.49
N THR A 134 0.27 17.79 5.85
CA THR A 134 0.81 18.78 6.82
C THR A 134 0.81 20.22 6.27
N LEU A 135 0.65 20.39 4.95
CA LEU A 135 0.46 21.71 4.33
C LEU A 135 -0.97 22.27 4.55
N ARG A 136 -1.89 21.43 5.03
CA ARG A 136 -3.28 21.77 5.34
C ARG A 136 -3.57 21.40 6.80
N PRO A 137 -3.17 22.25 7.77
CA PRO A 137 -3.34 21.97 9.20
C PRO A 137 -4.81 21.90 9.65
N ASP A 138 -5.71 22.42 8.83
CA ASP A 138 -7.16 22.34 8.98
C ASP A 138 -7.73 20.95 8.68
N VAL A 139 -6.94 20.04 8.05
CA VAL A 139 -7.38 18.72 7.65
C VAL A 139 -6.79 17.65 8.56
N THR A 140 -7.66 16.97 9.29
CA THR A 140 -7.25 15.80 10.10
C THR A 140 -7.08 14.57 9.22
N VAL A 141 -5.90 13.92 9.31
CA VAL A 141 -5.62 12.65 8.61
C VAL A 141 -5.48 11.52 9.60
N ARG A 142 -6.24 10.45 9.39
CA ARG A 142 -6.17 9.19 10.13
C ARG A 142 -5.65 8.07 9.23
N VAL A 143 -4.85 7.17 9.79
CA VAL A 143 -4.22 6.08 9.02
C VAL A 143 -4.59 4.74 9.61
N VAL A 144 -5.17 3.86 8.82
CA VAL A 144 -5.36 2.46 9.20
C VAL A 144 -4.04 1.73 8.99
N LEU A 145 -3.32 1.46 10.09
CA LEU A 145 -1.97 0.92 10.08
C LEU A 145 -1.76 -0.10 11.20
N ASP A 146 -1.22 -1.26 10.85
CA ASP A 146 -0.75 -2.25 11.82
C ASP A 146 0.59 -1.78 12.43
N ALA A 147 0.47 -0.97 13.48
CA ALA A 147 1.61 -0.36 14.16
C ALA A 147 2.51 -1.38 14.88
N GLU A 148 1.97 -2.56 15.24
CA GLU A 148 2.73 -3.63 15.89
C GLU A 148 3.62 -4.38 14.90
N HIS A 149 3.21 -4.44 13.64
CA HIS A 149 4.01 -5.05 12.57
C HIS A 149 5.20 -4.17 12.16
N SER A 150 5.17 -2.87 12.47
CA SER A 150 6.22 -1.90 12.19
C SER A 150 6.59 -1.09 13.44
N PRO A 151 7.20 -1.70 14.47
CA PRO A 151 7.51 -1.03 15.73
C PRO A 151 8.44 0.16 15.56
N VAL A 152 9.32 0.10 14.56
CA VAL A 152 10.26 1.19 14.26
C VAL A 152 9.57 2.37 13.62
N LEU A 153 8.68 2.15 12.66
CA LEU A 153 7.86 3.22 12.07
C LEU A 153 7.02 3.89 13.16
N SER A 154 6.43 3.10 14.03
CA SER A 154 5.63 3.59 15.16
C SER A 154 6.46 4.41 16.14
N ALA A 155 7.70 4.03 16.40
CA ALA A 155 8.62 4.80 17.26
C ALA A 155 9.00 6.14 16.62
N ILE A 156 9.35 6.13 15.33
CA ILE A 156 9.68 7.35 14.57
C ILE A 156 8.47 8.29 14.54
N LEU A 157 7.27 7.76 14.29
CA LEU A 157 6.03 8.54 14.30
C LEU A 157 5.78 9.19 15.66
N ARG A 158 5.87 8.42 16.75
CA ARG A 158 5.67 8.96 18.11
C ARG A 158 6.67 10.05 18.45
N GLN A 159 7.92 9.91 18.01
CA GLN A 159 8.98 10.87 18.31
C GLN A 159 8.86 12.17 17.48
N HIS A 160 8.55 12.04 16.18
CA HIS A 160 8.66 13.17 15.24
C HIS A 160 7.31 13.72 14.77
N ASN A 161 6.23 12.93 14.92
CA ASN A 161 4.88 13.36 14.56
C ASN A 161 3.82 12.76 15.48
N PRO A 162 3.73 13.19 16.74
CA PRO A 162 2.83 12.62 17.75
C PRO A 162 1.35 12.74 17.37
N GLN A 163 0.97 13.78 16.62
CA GLN A 163 -0.42 13.95 16.14
C GLN A 163 -0.84 12.82 15.18
N ILE A 164 0.03 12.49 14.23
CA ILE A 164 -0.23 11.37 13.31
C ILE A 164 -0.19 10.04 14.06
N ALA A 165 0.75 9.89 15.01
CA ALA A 165 0.82 8.68 15.82
C ALA A 165 -0.46 8.45 16.65
N ALA A 166 -1.03 9.51 17.21
CA ALA A 166 -2.32 9.47 17.90
C ALA A 166 -3.51 9.18 16.97
N GLY A 167 -3.36 9.49 15.68
CA GLY A 167 -4.38 9.26 14.66
C GLY A 167 -4.35 7.87 14.02
N ILE A 168 -3.50 6.95 14.45
CA ILE A 168 -3.43 5.59 13.91
C ILE A 168 -4.63 4.78 14.40
N ILE A 169 -5.35 4.19 13.44
CA ILE A 169 -6.42 3.21 13.68
C ILE A 169 -5.79 1.82 13.54
N ASN A 170 -5.82 1.03 14.62
CA ASN A 170 -5.23 -0.31 14.61
C ASN A 170 -6.20 -1.33 13.98
N PRO A 171 -5.88 -1.91 12.81
CA PRO A 171 -6.74 -2.88 12.16
C PRO A 171 -6.75 -4.27 12.82
N ARG A 172 -6.01 -4.48 13.92
CA ARG A 172 -6.03 -5.74 14.70
C ARG A 172 -7.16 -5.79 15.72
N LYS A 173 -7.79 -4.67 16.00
CA LYS A 173 -8.99 -4.61 16.83
C LYS A 173 -10.13 -5.42 16.21
N ASP A 174 -11.19 -5.63 16.96
CA ASP A 174 -12.42 -6.21 16.41
C ASP A 174 -12.88 -5.41 15.17
N GLY A 175 -13.34 -6.12 14.14
CA GLY A 175 -13.75 -5.49 12.89
C GLY A 175 -14.82 -4.42 13.06
N THR A 176 -15.74 -4.61 14.01
CA THR A 176 -16.79 -3.64 14.35
C THR A 176 -16.19 -2.40 14.98
N GLU A 177 -15.24 -2.56 15.92
CA GLU A 177 -14.53 -1.43 16.55
C GLU A 177 -13.77 -0.61 15.52
N VAL A 178 -13.08 -1.26 14.58
CA VAL A 178 -12.35 -0.59 13.49
C VAL A 178 -13.31 0.23 12.63
N VAL A 179 -14.46 -0.34 12.24
CA VAL A 179 -15.47 0.37 11.42
C VAL A 179 -16.03 1.58 12.18
N LEU A 180 -16.33 1.43 13.46
CA LEU A 180 -16.83 2.53 14.31
C LEU A 180 -15.78 3.64 14.46
N GLU A 181 -14.51 3.30 14.66
CA GLU A 181 -13.43 4.28 14.78
C GLU A 181 -13.20 5.05 13.46
N ILE A 182 -13.23 4.34 12.32
CA ILE A 182 -13.19 4.96 10.99
C ILE A 182 -14.41 5.88 10.79
N GLY A 183 -15.62 5.39 11.12
CA GLY A 183 -16.86 6.16 10.97
C GLY A 183 -16.85 7.44 11.81
N ALA A 184 -16.41 7.36 13.07
CA ALA A 184 -16.30 8.52 13.95
C ALA A 184 -15.31 9.58 13.41
N ALA A 185 -14.17 9.14 12.86
CA ALA A 185 -13.21 10.04 12.23
C ALA A 185 -13.78 10.73 10.99
N LEU A 186 -14.45 9.98 10.11
CA LEU A 186 -15.06 10.52 8.89
C LEU A 186 -16.20 11.50 9.21
N GLN A 187 -17.03 11.24 10.24
CA GLN A 187 -18.06 12.17 10.70
C GLN A 187 -17.49 13.50 11.18
N GLN A 188 -16.23 13.52 11.66
CA GLN A 188 -15.50 14.73 12.03
C GLN A 188 -14.84 15.43 10.83
N GLY A 189 -15.12 14.99 9.60
CA GLY A 189 -14.53 15.55 8.39
C GLY A 189 -13.10 15.07 8.10
N ALA A 190 -12.60 14.04 8.78
CA ALA A 190 -11.24 13.57 8.58
C ALA A 190 -11.05 12.86 7.23
N LEU A 191 -9.82 12.86 6.73
CA LEU A 191 -9.34 11.95 5.70
C LEU A 191 -8.88 10.66 6.36
N VAL A 192 -9.54 9.55 6.10
CA VAL A 192 -9.11 8.24 6.60
C VAL A 192 -8.45 7.46 5.48
N THR A 193 -7.23 6.98 5.72
CA THR A 193 -6.45 6.31 4.68
C THR A 193 -6.25 4.84 4.99
N MET A 194 -6.41 3.98 3.97
CA MET A 194 -6.15 2.54 4.06
C MET A 194 -5.63 1.97 2.74
N LEU A 195 -4.89 0.86 2.83
CA LEU A 195 -4.37 0.16 1.67
C LEU A 195 -5.30 -1.02 1.31
N ALA A 196 -5.53 -1.23 0.02
CA ALA A 196 -6.50 -2.20 -0.49
C ALA A 196 -5.88 -3.27 -1.42
N ASP A 197 -4.55 -3.34 -1.51
CA ASP A 197 -3.86 -4.33 -2.36
C ASP A 197 -3.42 -5.59 -1.60
N ARG A 198 -3.54 -5.65 -0.26
CA ARG A 198 -3.20 -6.83 0.55
C ARG A 198 -4.29 -7.14 1.55
N GLY A 199 -4.73 -8.40 1.56
CA GLY A 199 -5.63 -8.90 2.58
C GLY A 199 -4.88 -9.51 3.76
N ARG A 200 -5.43 -9.43 4.96
CA ARG A 200 -4.95 -10.15 6.16
C ARG A 200 -5.50 -11.58 6.17
N PRO A 201 -4.89 -12.51 6.92
CA PRO A 201 -5.48 -13.82 7.15
C PRO A 201 -6.91 -13.69 7.68
N GLY A 202 -7.83 -14.46 7.07
CA GLY A 202 -9.25 -14.39 7.43
C GLY A 202 -10.06 -13.28 6.78
N ASN A 203 -9.43 -12.33 6.05
CA ASN A 203 -10.18 -11.39 5.23
C ASN A 203 -10.88 -12.09 4.06
N ALA A 204 -12.10 -11.66 3.76
CA ALA A 204 -12.75 -12.02 2.51
C ALA A 204 -11.99 -11.42 1.33
N MET A 205 -11.68 -12.29 0.37
CA MET A 205 -10.96 -11.95 -0.85
C MET A 205 -11.85 -12.17 -2.05
N VAL A 206 -11.52 -11.53 -3.16
CA VAL A 206 -12.15 -11.73 -4.47
C VAL A 206 -11.07 -11.82 -5.53
N SER A 207 -11.24 -12.77 -6.45
CA SER A 207 -10.33 -12.95 -7.57
C SER A 207 -10.70 -12.00 -8.70
N VAL A 208 -9.74 -11.23 -9.17
CA VAL A 208 -9.89 -10.27 -10.27
C VAL A 208 -8.66 -10.36 -11.19
N ASP A 209 -8.80 -9.92 -12.43
CA ASP A 209 -7.65 -9.79 -13.34
C ASP A 209 -6.74 -8.64 -12.88
N PHE A 210 -5.45 -8.92 -12.72
CA PHE A 210 -4.46 -7.90 -12.43
C PHE A 210 -3.18 -8.15 -13.24
N LEU A 211 -2.90 -7.24 -14.17
CA LEU A 211 -1.76 -7.32 -15.10
C LEU A 211 -1.79 -8.60 -15.97
N GLY A 212 -2.99 -9.08 -16.31
CA GLY A 212 -3.22 -10.19 -17.21
C GLY A 212 -3.31 -11.58 -16.56
N ASP A 213 -3.25 -11.65 -15.22
CA ASP A 213 -3.42 -12.89 -14.47
C ASP A 213 -4.40 -12.71 -13.30
N PRO A 214 -5.15 -13.76 -12.90
CA PRO A 214 -6.00 -13.72 -11.72
C PRO A 214 -5.20 -13.45 -10.44
N ALA A 215 -5.67 -12.52 -9.63
CA ALA A 215 -5.06 -12.14 -8.36
C ALA A 215 -6.11 -11.87 -7.29
N GLU A 216 -5.77 -12.18 -6.03
CA GLU A 216 -6.68 -12.05 -4.90
C GLU A 216 -6.55 -10.67 -4.23
N PHE A 217 -7.65 -9.92 -4.18
CA PHE A 217 -7.73 -8.63 -3.52
C PHE A 217 -8.74 -8.64 -2.37
N PRO A 218 -8.50 -7.87 -1.27
CA PRO A 218 -9.40 -7.82 -0.14
C PRO A 218 -10.67 -7.01 -0.45
N THR A 219 -11.81 -7.49 0.04
CA THR A 219 -13.10 -6.80 -0.08
C THR A 219 -13.39 -5.84 1.08
N ALA A 220 -12.68 -5.97 2.22
CA ALA A 220 -12.97 -5.21 3.43
C ALA A 220 -12.96 -3.67 3.25
N PRO A 221 -12.00 -3.05 2.52
CA PRO A 221 -12.02 -1.60 2.30
C PRO A 221 -13.32 -1.10 1.65
N TRP A 222 -13.81 -1.84 0.68
CA TRP A 222 -15.01 -1.51 -0.08
C TRP A 222 -16.29 -1.74 0.72
N GLN A 223 -16.32 -2.79 1.54
CA GLN A 223 -17.42 -3.06 2.46
C GLN A 223 -17.54 -1.98 3.54
N ILE A 224 -16.40 -1.52 4.08
CA ILE A 224 -16.34 -0.39 5.03
C ILE A 224 -16.88 0.89 4.36
N ALA A 225 -16.41 1.21 3.16
CA ALA A 225 -16.86 2.37 2.40
C ALA A 225 -18.36 2.34 2.14
N ALA A 226 -18.90 1.18 1.73
CA ALA A 226 -20.32 1.01 1.48
C ALA A 226 -21.17 1.15 2.76
N ALA A 227 -20.69 0.61 3.89
CA ALA A 227 -21.37 0.71 5.18
C ALA A 227 -21.42 2.16 5.71
N LEU A 228 -20.37 2.94 5.48
CA LEU A 228 -20.24 4.30 5.98
C LEU A 228 -20.80 5.36 5.00
N HIS A 229 -21.09 4.99 3.76
CA HIS A 229 -21.66 5.89 2.73
C HIS A 229 -20.86 7.18 2.52
N VAL A 230 -19.54 7.08 2.47
CA VAL A 230 -18.62 8.22 2.33
C VAL A 230 -17.97 8.26 0.95
N PRO A 231 -17.46 9.43 0.52
CA PRO A 231 -16.68 9.56 -0.70
C PRO A 231 -15.41 8.71 -0.64
N ILE A 232 -15.06 8.13 -1.77
CA ILE A 232 -13.83 7.34 -1.96
C ILE A 232 -12.95 8.07 -2.97
N VAL A 233 -11.69 8.28 -2.58
CA VAL A 233 -10.64 8.80 -3.46
C VAL A 233 -9.48 7.82 -3.47
N LEU A 234 -9.09 7.38 -4.66
CA LEU A 234 -7.86 6.62 -4.87
C LEU A 234 -6.66 7.56 -4.72
N CYS A 235 -5.61 7.11 -4.02
CA CYS A 235 -4.40 7.90 -3.84
C CYS A 235 -3.13 7.07 -4.02
N ALA A 236 -2.10 7.67 -4.66
CA ALA A 236 -0.78 7.07 -4.82
C ALA A 236 0.31 8.14 -4.85
N GLY A 237 1.45 7.89 -4.20
CA GLY A 237 2.60 8.79 -4.20
C GLY A 237 3.75 8.23 -5.03
N LEU A 238 3.72 8.42 -6.36
CA LEU A 238 4.67 7.82 -7.28
C LEU A 238 6.04 8.49 -7.21
N TYR A 239 7.09 7.72 -6.89
CA TYR A 239 8.47 8.16 -6.97
C TYR A 239 8.93 8.25 -8.43
N ARG A 240 9.39 9.42 -8.87
CA ARG A 240 9.80 9.70 -10.26
C ARG A 240 11.31 9.83 -10.43
N GLY A 241 12.07 9.49 -9.39
CA GLY A 241 13.52 9.63 -9.39
C GLY A 241 14.02 10.93 -8.73
N GLY A 242 15.28 10.94 -8.29
CA GLY A 242 15.86 12.09 -7.60
C GLY A 242 15.10 12.47 -6.33
N ARG A 243 14.50 13.65 -6.32
CA ARG A 243 13.65 14.18 -5.23
C ARG A 243 12.18 14.32 -5.64
N ARG A 244 11.78 13.77 -6.80
CA ARG A 244 10.46 14.01 -7.41
C ARG A 244 9.45 12.94 -7.03
N TYR A 245 8.26 13.41 -6.63
CA TYR A 245 7.09 12.58 -6.35
C TYR A 245 5.85 13.17 -7.02
N ASP A 246 5.10 12.34 -7.76
CA ASP A 246 3.77 12.67 -8.25
C ASP A 246 2.74 12.10 -7.28
N LEU A 247 1.94 12.97 -6.65
CA LEU A 247 0.88 12.60 -5.71
C LEU A 247 -0.44 12.60 -6.46
N HIS A 248 -0.94 11.40 -6.75
CA HIS A 248 -2.16 11.18 -7.52
C HIS A 248 -3.37 11.08 -6.61
N PHE A 249 -4.45 11.74 -7.02
CA PHE A 249 -5.76 11.67 -6.40
C PHE A 249 -6.81 11.50 -7.48
N GLU A 250 -7.69 10.51 -7.34
CA GLU A 250 -8.77 10.23 -8.28
C GLU A 250 -10.03 9.85 -7.51
N GLN A 251 -11.10 10.60 -7.71
CA GLN A 251 -12.38 10.32 -7.10
C GLN A 251 -13.01 9.08 -7.75
N VAL A 252 -13.19 8.02 -6.96
CA VAL A 252 -13.82 6.77 -7.41
C VAL A 252 -15.34 6.91 -7.39
N THR A 253 -15.88 7.42 -6.27
CA THR A 253 -17.31 7.64 -6.10
C THR A 253 -17.56 8.61 -4.96
N GLU A 254 -18.71 9.32 -5.00
CA GLU A 254 -19.20 10.15 -3.89
C GLU A 254 -19.89 9.31 -2.81
N ARG A 255 -20.43 8.17 -3.19
CA ARG A 255 -21.13 7.27 -2.28
C ARG A 255 -21.19 5.87 -2.87
N LEU A 256 -20.59 4.93 -2.20
CA LEU A 256 -20.68 3.52 -2.59
C LEU A 256 -21.97 2.91 -2.01
N HIS A 257 -22.73 2.26 -2.88
CA HIS A 257 -23.88 1.45 -2.50
C HIS A 257 -23.68 0.03 -3.00
N ILE A 258 -23.93 -0.95 -2.13
CA ILE A 258 -23.84 -2.37 -2.46
C ILE A 258 -25.17 -3.03 -2.08
N ASP A 259 -25.89 -3.54 -3.07
CA ASP A 259 -27.12 -4.31 -2.87
C ASP A 259 -26.79 -5.66 -2.21
N ARG A 260 -27.55 -6.01 -1.18
CA ARG A 260 -27.35 -7.28 -0.45
C ARG A 260 -27.53 -8.51 -1.35
N ARG A 261 -28.45 -8.44 -2.36
CA ARG A 261 -28.73 -9.55 -3.27
C ARG A 261 -27.64 -9.73 -4.33
N GLN A 262 -26.94 -8.68 -4.69
CA GLN A 262 -25.87 -8.67 -5.71
C GLN A 262 -24.48 -8.41 -5.12
N ARG A 263 -24.37 -8.52 -3.79
CA ARG A 263 -23.16 -8.12 -3.04
C ARG A 263 -21.86 -8.70 -3.61
N GLN A 264 -21.85 -9.99 -3.91
CA GLN A 264 -20.64 -10.67 -4.41
C GLN A 264 -20.22 -10.13 -5.77
N GLN A 265 -21.17 -10.03 -6.70
CA GLN A 265 -20.92 -9.51 -8.04
C GLN A 265 -20.46 -8.05 -8.00
N GLN A 266 -21.16 -7.19 -7.26
CA GLN A 266 -20.79 -5.77 -7.16
C GLN A 266 -19.43 -5.56 -6.49
N LEU A 267 -19.09 -6.35 -5.47
CA LEU A 267 -17.74 -6.32 -4.88
C LEU A 267 -16.68 -6.73 -5.88
N GLN A 268 -16.93 -7.74 -6.70
CA GLN A 268 -15.99 -8.15 -7.74
C GLN A 268 -15.79 -7.04 -8.78
N GLU A 269 -16.87 -6.41 -9.24
CA GLU A 269 -16.81 -5.28 -10.19
C GLU A 269 -16.03 -4.08 -9.62
N ILE A 270 -16.28 -3.71 -8.36
CA ILE A 270 -15.59 -2.61 -7.69
C ILE A 270 -14.11 -2.92 -7.51
N VAL A 271 -13.77 -4.12 -7.07
CA VAL A 271 -12.39 -4.52 -6.87
C VAL A 271 -11.66 -4.66 -8.20
N GLN A 272 -12.35 -5.13 -9.27
CA GLN A 272 -11.77 -5.16 -10.62
C GLN A 272 -11.43 -3.74 -11.10
N ALA A 273 -12.35 -2.80 -10.95
CA ALA A 273 -12.10 -1.39 -11.30
C ALA A 273 -10.88 -0.81 -10.54
N PHE A 274 -10.74 -1.14 -9.26
CA PHE A 274 -9.56 -0.77 -8.49
C PHE A 274 -8.27 -1.43 -9.02
N ALA A 275 -8.32 -2.72 -9.34
CA ALA A 275 -7.17 -3.45 -9.89
C ALA A 275 -6.74 -2.87 -11.24
N ASP A 276 -7.68 -2.48 -12.10
CA ASP A 276 -7.43 -1.82 -13.38
C ASP A 276 -6.71 -0.48 -13.19
N ARG A 277 -7.20 0.36 -12.26
CA ARG A 277 -6.55 1.64 -11.93
C ARG A 277 -5.17 1.46 -11.30
N LEU A 278 -5.02 0.45 -10.43
CA LEU A 278 -3.72 0.09 -9.88
C LEU A 278 -2.76 -0.36 -10.99
N ALA A 279 -3.23 -1.15 -11.98
CA ALA A 279 -2.45 -1.57 -13.12
C ALA A 279 -1.97 -0.38 -13.97
N GLU A 280 -2.80 0.64 -14.16
CA GLU A 280 -2.40 1.88 -14.83
C GLU A 280 -1.30 2.63 -14.05
N LEU A 281 -1.47 2.81 -12.74
CA LEU A 281 -0.48 3.47 -11.88
C LEU A 281 0.87 2.75 -11.90
N VAL A 282 0.87 1.41 -11.84
CA VAL A 282 2.12 0.66 -11.87
C VAL A 282 2.76 0.63 -13.26
N ARG A 283 1.99 0.75 -14.35
CA ARG A 283 2.55 0.95 -15.71
C ARG A 283 3.21 2.32 -15.86
N LEU A 284 2.64 3.37 -15.23
CA LEU A 284 3.25 4.70 -15.20
C LEU A 284 4.58 4.74 -14.42
N ALA A 285 4.73 3.88 -13.40
CA ALA A 285 5.90 3.80 -12.54
C ALA A 285 6.24 2.35 -12.17
N PRO A 286 6.79 1.54 -13.11
CA PRO A 286 6.92 0.09 -12.95
C PRO A 286 7.74 -0.36 -11.73
N TYR A 287 8.64 0.48 -11.26
CA TYR A 287 9.50 0.16 -10.10
C TYR A 287 8.94 0.63 -8.76
N ASN A 288 7.66 1.04 -8.71
CA ASN A 288 7.05 1.63 -7.51
C ASN A 288 6.13 0.70 -6.73
N TRP A 289 5.76 -0.49 -7.22
CA TRP A 289 4.89 -1.41 -6.49
C TRP A 289 5.72 -2.40 -5.67
N PHE A 290 5.71 -2.24 -4.35
CA PHE A 290 6.64 -2.92 -3.45
C PHE A 290 6.08 -4.22 -2.86
N ASN A 291 5.63 -5.11 -3.75
CA ASN A 291 5.21 -6.47 -3.41
C ASN A 291 6.33 -7.46 -3.73
N PHE A 292 7.14 -7.80 -2.71
CA PHE A 292 8.26 -8.74 -2.84
C PHE A 292 7.90 -10.14 -2.35
N TYR A 293 6.67 -10.59 -2.60
CA TYR A 293 6.19 -11.94 -2.36
C TYR A 293 5.40 -12.44 -3.57
N ASP A 294 5.06 -13.73 -3.60
CA ASP A 294 4.36 -14.34 -4.72
C ASP A 294 2.86 -13.99 -4.72
N PHE A 295 2.55 -12.79 -5.23
CA PHE A 295 1.25 -12.18 -5.16
C PHE A 295 0.16 -12.96 -5.90
N TRP A 296 0.51 -13.59 -7.04
CA TRP A 296 -0.46 -14.31 -7.88
C TRP A 296 -0.68 -15.76 -7.46
N ASN A 297 0.24 -16.38 -6.70
CA ASN A 297 0.13 -17.77 -6.25
C ASN A 297 -0.30 -17.91 -4.78
N GLU A 298 -0.55 -16.82 -4.07
CA GLU A 298 -1.18 -16.88 -2.74
C GLU A 298 -2.70 -17.15 -2.88
N ARG A 299 -3.07 -18.39 -3.25
CA ARG A 299 -4.47 -18.84 -3.25
C ARG A 299 -5.07 -18.74 -1.85
N ALA A 300 -6.35 -18.30 -1.78
CA ALA A 300 -7.12 -18.34 -0.55
C ALA A 300 -7.17 -19.79 0.01
N PRO A 301 -7.11 -20.00 1.34
CA PRO A 301 -7.25 -21.34 1.91
C PRO A 301 -8.69 -21.82 1.70
N GLY A 302 -8.92 -22.64 0.69
CA GLY A 302 -10.25 -23.22 0.40
C GLY A 302 -10.35 -24.06 -0.86
N GLU A 303 -9.48 -23.90 -1.85
CA GLU A 303 -9.63 -24.58 -3.16
C GLU A 303 -8.72 -25.80 -3.38
N LEU A 304 -8.04 -26.29 -2.36
CA LEU A 304 -7.22 -27.52 -2.46
C LEU A 304 -8.04 -28.82 -2.28
N GLY A 305 -9.36 -28.80 -2.43
CA GLY A 305 -10.24 -29.94 -2.19
C GLY A 305 -11.08 -30.43 -3.37
N ALA A 306 -11.12 -29.74 -4.51
CA ALA A 306 -12.07 -30.06 -5.57
C ALA A 306 -11.49 -30.84 -6.77
N ASP A 307 -10.17 -30.94 -6.94
CA ASP A 307 -9.55 -31.52 -8.15
C ASP A 307 -8.81 -32.87 -7.93
N ALA A 308 -8.94 -33.48 -6.74
CA ALA A 308 -8.32 -34.79 -6.44
C ALA A 308 -9.32 -35.97 -6.42
N GLY A 309 -10.42 -35.89 -7.14
CA GLY A 309 -11.50 -36.85 -7.04
C GLY A 309 -12.10 -37.39 -8.35
N HIS A 310 -11.40 -37.36 -9.51
CA HIS A 310 -12.02 -37.86 -10.76
C HIS A 310 -11.15 -38.75 -11.64
N ASP A 311 -10.11 -39.40 -11.12
CA ASP A 311 -9.32 -40.37 -11.92
C ASP A 311 -9.02 -41.68 -11.17
N ALA A 312 -10.00 -42.29 -10.51
CA ALA A 312 -9.85 -43.62 -9.92
C ALA A 312 -11.13 -44.47 -9.99
N VAL A 313 -11.84 -44.55 -11.14
CA VAL A 313 -12.74 -45.64 -11.45
C VAL A 313 -12.75 -45.88 -12.96
N ALA A 314 -11.76 -46.59 -13.46
CA ALA A 314 -11.84 -47.38 -14.70
C ALA A 314 -10.61 -48.25 -14.84
N ARG A 315 -10.57 -49.36 -14.07
CA ARG A 315 -9.88 -50.63 -14.39
C ARG A 315 -10.14 -51.63 -13.26
N ASN A 316 -11.23 -52.39 -13.41
CA ASN A 316 -11.31 -53.80 -13.16
C ASN A 316 -12.57 -54.30 -13.83
#